data_1be5fb1bb3ab0f3392dbbcffb169060b
#
_entry.id   1be5fb1bb3ab0f3392dbbcffb169060b
#
_cell.length_a   1.000
_cell.length_b   1.000
_cell.length_c   1.000
_cell.angle_alpha   90.00
_cell.angle_beta   90.00
_cell.angle_gamma   90.00
#
_symmetry.space_group_name_H-M   'P 1'
#
loop_
_entity.id
_entity.type
_entity.pdbx_description
1 polymer ?
#
loop_
_entity_poly.entity_id
_entity_poly.type
_entity_poly.pdbx_seq_one_letter_code
_entity_poly.pdbx_strand_id
1 'polypeptide(L)'
;MTSPNGVAAQPAGGGVSRQGSQAAWGLPLIVLIIGMFMSVLDTSIVNVAIPTIQTEFGGTTDDVQWVVTGYTLTLGVVVPITAWLGDRVGLKRLYNLALLAFAAGSALCGLAGSLNSLVIFRIIQAIPGGILPVITLSILLRIVPRQRLGAAMGLYGLGIVFAPGVGPVLGGYLVEYVNWRLIFYINVPIGILGAMAAALVLPRFPRVAGRRFDVLGFLTVGGGLFALLLATSEGETWGWSSYQILGLITYGVLSLALFVVIELEVSDPLLDIRIFRYWAYTNSLLLIAVLMIVMYGVLFYIPQFLQQAQGWGAFDAGLTLLPQALVMAVLMPIAGRVYDRIGPRWPAAIGLTIVTVGAYLLHTINIDTPREHVMWLMVVLGVGLGTAFMPILTGGVAVIPLTRSNAASALNNVVQRVSGALGLAMLTAILTTQRAQQLAGRAALLPATTPTPQIGGPTVPGWVDTYALYQQTQLQVFVGAIDDLFLISTGLSALGALVALLLRSGPAPPAGFGPVPAAPATSGEVTVEGHLVPSATATGNGRPPLQTDGSLDVGINAHPRDT
;
A
#
# COMPACT_ATOMS: atom_id res chain seq x y z
N MET A 1 10.02 -81.97 2.91
CA MET A 1 9.42 -81.50 4.16
C MET A 1 9.59 -80.00 4.28
N THR A 2 8.46 -79.39 4.23
CA THR A 2 8.01 -78.15 4.81
C THR A 2 8.47 -76.83 4.15
N SER A 3 7.60 -76.36 3.35
CA SER A 3 6.75 -75.15 3.37
C SER A 3 7.39 -73.78 3.08
N PRO A 4 6.88 -73.08 2.13
CA PRO A 4 7.29 -71.69 1.83
C PRO A 4 6.29 -70.70 2.38
N ASN A 5 6.80 -69.60 2.93
CA ASN A 5 6.03 -68.42 3.30
C ASN A 5 5.76 -67.57 2.06
N GLY A 6 4.50 -67.42 1.72
CA GLY A 6 4.01 -66.46 0.73
C GLY A 6 4.09 -65.03 1.27
N VAL A 7 4.84 -64.19 0.61
CA VAL A 7 4.81 -62.73 0.76
C VAL A 7 3.73 -62.21 -0.21
N ALA A 8 2.61 -61.74 0.34
CA ALA A 8 1.60 -61.09 -0.41
C ALA A 8 2.12 -59.74 -0.96
N ALA A 9 2.14 -59.60 -2.26
CA ALA A 9 2.44 -58.34 -2.95
C ALA A 9 1.32 -57.30 -2.64
N GLN A 10 1.71 -56.20 -2.01
CA GLN A 10 0.86 -55.02 -1.90
C GLN A 10 0.64 -54.40 -3.31
N PRO A 11 -0.58 -54.03 -3.67
CA PRO A 11 -0.82 -53.34 -4.91
C PRO A 11 -0.14 -51.96 -4.90
N ALA A 12 0.63 -51.68 -5.91
CA ALA A 12 1.22 -50.38 -6.18
C ALA A 12 0.11 -49.33 -6.23
N GLY A 13 0.05 -48.53 -5.19
CA GLY A 13 -0.86 -47.39 -5.08
C GLY A 13 -0.58 -46.41 -6.22
N GLY A 14 -1.61 -46.18 -7.01
CA GLY A 14 -1.60 -45.28 -8.15
C GLY A 14 -1.03 -43.92 -7.77
N GLY A 15 0.00 -43.52 -8.48
CA GLY A 15 0.54 -42.18 -8.45
C GLY A 15 -0.53 -41.16 -8.86
N VAL A 16 -1.19 -40.57 -7.87
CA VAL A 16 -2.02 -39.41 -8.09
C VAL A 16 -1.10 -38.31 -8.60
N SER A 17 -1.27 -38.01 -9.87
CA SER A 17 -0.49 -37.02 -10.60
C SER A 17 -0.50 -35.66 -9.88
N ARG A 18 0.58 -35.33 -9.20
CA ARG A 18 0.85 -34.00 -8.60
C ARG A 18 1.01 -32.87 -9.64
N GLN A 19 0.85 -33.14 -10.92
CA GLN A 19 0.99 -32.16 -12.02
C GLN A 19 -0.24 -31.25 -12.18
N GLY A 20 -1.44 -31.63 -11.69
CA GLY A 20 -2.65 -30.82 -11.82
C GLY A 20 -2.73 -29.58 -10.90
N SER A 21 -1.90 -29.50 -9.84
CA SER A 21 -2.00 -28.40 -8.85
C SER A 21 -1.10 -27.20 -9.17
N GLN A 22 -0.16 -27.32 -10.09
CA GLN A 22 0.80 -26.24 -10.39
C GLN A 22 0.29 -25.18 -11.38
N ALA A 23 -0.73 -25.51 -12.19
CA ALA A 23 -1.33 -24.56 -13.16
C ALA A 23 -2.49 -23.74 -12.55
N ALA A 24 -2.96 -24.06 -11.35
CA ALA A 24 -4.24 -23.57 -10.83
C ALA A 24 -4.21 -22.14 -10.24
N TRP A 25 -3.04 -21.52 -10.00
CA TRP A 25 -2.96 -20.18 -9.39
C TRP A 25 -2.85 -19.03 -10.40
N GLY A 26 -2.49 -19.30 -11.65
CA GLY A 26 -2.25 -18.26 -12.67
C GLY A 26 -3.50 -17.46 -13.02
N LEU A 27 -4.61 -18.14 -13.33
CA LEU A 27 -5.87 -17.48 -13.66
C LEU A 27 -6.47 -16.72 -12.46
N PRO A 28 -6.52 -17.28 -11.22
CA PRO A 28 -6.83 -16.52 -10.03
C PRO A 28 -5.99 -15.26 -9.85
N LEU A 29 -4.69 -15.34 -10.08
CA LEU A 29 -3.78 -14.22 -9.96
C LEU A 29 -4.11 -13.09 -10.95
N ILE A 30 -4.39 -13.43 -12.22
CA ILE A 30 -4.77 -12.43 -13.24
C ILE A 30 -6.05 -11.70 -12.81
N VAL A 31 -7.06 -12.43 -12.37
CA VAL A 31 -8.31 -11.83 -11.89
C VAL A 31 -8.08 -10.89 -10.70
N LEU A 32 -7.22 -11.28 -9.77
CA LEU A 32 -6.84 -10.44 -8.63
C LEU A 32 -6.10 -9.16 -9.05
N ILE A 33 -5.19 -9.27 -10.01
CA ILE A 33 -4.44 -8.13 -10.53
C ILE A 33 -5.37 -7.14 -11.24
N ILE A 34 -6.34 -7.61 -12.02
CA ILE A 34 -7.31 -6.74 -12.72
C ILE A 34 -8.10 -5.88 -11.73
N GLY A 35 -8.62 -6.46 -10.65
CA GLY A 35 -9.37 -5.70 -9.64
C GLY A 35 -8.51 -4.67 -8.90
N MET A 36 -7.29 -5.03 -8.56
CA MET A 36 -6.34 -4.10 -7.95
C MET A 36 -5.92 -3.00 -8.93
N PHE A 37 -5.60 -3.37 -10.19
CA PHE A 37 -5.24 -2.43 -11.25
C PHE A 37 -6.34 -1.38 -11.45
N MET A 38 -7.61 -1.80 -11.49
CA MET A 38 -8.77 -0.90 -11.60
C MET A 38 -8.79 0.14 -10.47
N SER A 39 -8.60 -0.29 -9.21
CA SER A 39 -8.58 0.62 -8.05
C SER A 39 -7.41 1.60 -8.09
N VAL A 40 -6.22 1.16 -8.55
CA VAL A 40 -5.03 2.03 -8.65
C VAL A 40 -5.14 2.98 -9.85
N LEU A 41 -5.65 2.50 -10.98
CA LEU A 41 -5.90 3.30 -12.18
C LEU A 41 -6.85 4.46 -11.87
N ASP A 42 -7.93 4.19 -11.14
CA ASP A 42 -8.93 5.18 -10.77
C ASP A 42 -8.34 6.36 -9.98
N THR A 43 -7.32 6.11 -9.15
CA THR A 43 -6.63 7.16 -8.41
C THR A 43 -5.87 8.12 -9.33
N SER A 44 -5.27 7.63 -10.40
CA SER A 44 -4.42 8.43 -11.29
C SER A 44 -5.19 9.08 -12.44
N ILE A 45 -6.21 8.39 -12.97
CA ILE A 45 -6.96 8.85 -14.15
C ILE A 45 -7.79 10.09 -13.84
N VAL A 46 -8.31 10.22 -12.61
CA VAL A 46 -9.17 11.34 -12.19
C VAL A 46 -8.38 12.65 -12.09
N ASN A 47 -7.09 12.61 -11.74
CA ASN A 47 -6.27 13.81 -11.64
C ASN A 47 -6.22 14.61 -12.95
N VAL A 48 -6.28 13.94 -14.10
CA VAL A 48 -6.28 14.59 -15.43
C VAL A 48 -7.60 15.31 -15.71
N ALA A 49 -8.71 14.83 -15.12
CA ALA A 49 -10.03 15.39 -15.33
C ALA A 49 -10.34 16.61 -14.45
N ILE A 50 -9.53 16.90 -13.43
CA ILE A 50 -9.78 17.98 -12.45
C ILE A 50 -10.07 19.34 -13.12
N PRO A 51 -9.27 19.84 -14.09
CA PRO A 51 -9.56 21.12 -14.74
C PRO A 51 -10.90 21.14 -15.49
N THR A 52 -11.23 20.03 -16.16
CA THR A 52 -12.50 19.89 -16.90
C THR A 52 -13.70 19.83 -15.95
N ILE A 53 -13.58 19.09 -14.84
CA ILE A 53 -14.60 19.02 -13.78
C ILE A 53 -14.82 20.41 -13.17
N GLN A 54 -13.74 21.17 -12.92
CA GLN A 54 -13.80 22.53 -12.42
C GLN A 54 -14.56 23.46 -13.39
N THR A 55 -14.26 23.37 -14.67
CA THR A 55 -14.93 24.18 -15.70
C THR A 55 -16.42 23.85 -15.82
N GLU A 56 -16.80 22.56 -15.71
CA GLU A 56 -18.19 22.13 -15.87
C GLU A 56 -19.06 22.44 -14.65
N PHE A 57 -18.57 22.19 -13.44
CA PHE A 57 -19.36 22.39 -12.23
C PHE A 57 -19.16 23.77 -11.57
N GLY A 58 -18.13 24.51 -11.98
CA GLY A 58 -17.71 25.72 -11.29
C GLY A 58 -17.01 25.36 -9.95
N GLY A 59 -16.71 26.37 -9.17
CA GLY A 59 -16.05 26.20 -7.88
C GLY A 59 -14.59 26.64 -7.89
N THR A 60 -14.03 26.77 -6.70
CA THR A 60 -12.61 27.08 -6.53
C THR A 60 -11.74 25.86 -6.80
N THR A 61 -10.46 26.05 -6.99
CA THR A 61 -9.50 24.94 -7.11
C THR A 61 -9.53 24.06 -5.87
N ASP A 62 -9.67 24.66 -4.69
CA ASP A 62 -9.73 23.92 -3.42
C ASP A 62 -10.99 23.04 -3.33
N ASP A 63 -12.16 23.55 -3.82
CA ASP A 63 -13.39 22.74 -3.82
C ASP A 63 -13.26 21.50 -4.69
N VAL A 64 -12.69 21.64 -5.89
CA VAL A 64 -12.54 20.53 -6.84
C VAL A 64 -11.49 19.54 -6.37
N GLN A 65 -10.47 19.99 -5.67
CA GLN A 65 -9.41 19.11 -5.12
C GLN A 65 -10.00 18.07 -4.16
N TRP A 66 -11.12 18.34 -3.48
CA TRP A 66 -11.80 17.37 -2.62
C TRP A 66 -12.28 16.10 -3.34
N VAL A 67 -12.44 16.13 -4.66
CA VAL A 67 -12.71 14.93 -5.48
C VAL A 67 -11.59 13.90 -5.34
N VAL A 68 -10.34 14.34 -5.22
CA VAL A 68 -9.15 13.49 -5.04
C VAL A 68 -8.82 13.31 -3.57
N THR A 69 -8.82 14.39 -2.79
CA THR A 69 -8.48 14.38 -1.36
C THR A 69 -9.46 13.52 -0.57
N GLY A 70 -10.77 13.70 -0.73
CA GLY A 70 -11.79 12.89 -0.04
C GLY A 70 -11.67 11.40 -0.34
N TYR A 71 -11.37 11.06 -1.58
CA TYR A 71 -11.09 9.67 -1.98
C TYR A 71 -9.85 9.12 -1.29
N THR A 72 -8.73 9.85 -1.31
CA THR A 72 -7.45 9.41 -0.75
C THR A 72 -7.51 9.25 0.77
N LEU A 73 -8.14 10.19 1.47
CA LEU A 73 -8.37 10.12 2.92
C LEU A 73 -9.17 8.87 3.30
N THR A 74 -10.28 8.63 2.57
CA THR A 74 -11.14 7.47 2.81
C THR A 74 -10.39 6.16 2.55
N LEU A 75 -9.58 6.08 1.49
CA LEU A 75 -8.72 4.93 1.24
C LEU A 75 -7.81 4.63 2.45
N GLY A 76 -7.20 5.67 3.03
CA GLY A 76 -6.31 5.52 4.19
C GLY A 76 -7.02 4.96 5.41
N VAL A 77 -8.20 5.50 5.72
CA VAL A 77 -9.02 5.08 6.88
C VAL A 77 -9.56 3.65 6.74
N VAL A 78 -9.88 3.21 5.52
CA VAL A 78 -10.50 1.89 5.29
C VAL A 78 -9.49 0.73 5.30
N VAL A 79 -8.23 0.98 4.95
CA VAL A 79 -7.21 -0.08 4.88
C VAL A 79 -7.09 -0.90 6.17
N PRO A 80 -7.02 -0.33 7.39
CA PRO A 80 -6.92 -1.08 8.63
C PRO A 80 -8.08 -2.05 8.88
N ILE A 81 -9.33 -1.65 8.61
CA ILE A 81 -10.50 -2.52 8.86
C ILE A 81 -10.57 -3.69 7.90
N THR A 82 -9.88 -3.63 6.78
CA THR A 82 -9.93 -4.64 5.73
C THR A 82 -9.47 -6.02 6.22
N ALA A 83 -8.48 -6.07 7.13
CA ALA A 83 -7.99 -7.32 7.70
C ALA A 83 -9.10 -8.06 8.47
N TRP A 84 -9.82 -7.35 9.34
CA TRP A 84 -10.95 -7.90 10.10
C TRP A 84 -12.13 -8.29 9.19
N LEU A 85 -12.47 -7.44 8.21
CA LEU A 85 -13.52 -7.75 7.22
C LEU A 85 -13.18 -9.02 6.43
N GLY A 86 -11.91 -9.19 6.04
CA GLY A 86 -11.43 -10.39 5.33
C GLY A 86 -11.63 -11.67 6.15
N ASP A 87 -11.35 -11.62 7.44
CA ASP A 87 -11.54 -12.75 8.36
C ASP A 87 -13.03 -13.04 8.58
N ARG A 88 -13.87 -12.02 8.79
CA ARG A 88 -15.29 -12.16 9.11
C ARG A 88 -16.15 -12.55 7.91
N VAL A 89 -16.02 -11.86 6.79
CA VAL A 89 -16.82 -12.06 5.57
C VAL A 89 -16.30 -13.24 4.75
N GLY A 90 -14.97 -13.46 4.79
CA GLY A 90 -14.23 -14.38 3.95
C GLY A 90 -13.70 -13.68 2.69
N LEU A 91 -12.42 -13.93 2.39
CA LEU A 91 -11.66 -13.20 1.38
C LEU A 91 -12.33 -13.18 -0.01
N LYS A 92 -12.81 -14.33 -0.52
CA LYS A 92 -13.47 -14.41 -1.82
C LYS A 92 -14.74 -13.55 -1.90
N ARG A 93 -15.58 -13.61 -0.85
CA ARG A 93 -16.83 -12.84 -0.82
C ARG A 93 -16.53 -11.36 -0.71
N LEU A 94 -15.59 -10.99 0.17
CA LEU A 94 -15.21 -9.59 0.35
C LEU A 94 -14.61 -9.01 -0.94
N TYR A 95 -13.77 -9.77 -1.65
CA TYR A 95 -13.21 -9.35 -2.94
C TYR A 95 -14.32 -9.08 -3.98
N ASN A 96 -15.28 -10.02 -4.13
CA ASN A 96 -16.39 -9.85 -5.07
C ASN A 96 -17.29 -8.68 -4.70
N LEU A 97 -17.63 -8.52 -3.40
CA LEU A 97 -18.43 -7.40 -2.93
C LEU A 97 -17.70 -6.07 -3.17
N ALA A 98 -16.39 -6.03 -2.93
CA ALA A 98 -15.59 -4.83 -3.17
C ALA A 98 -15.54 -4.46 -4.67
N LEU A 99 -15.40 -5.43 -5.58
CA LEU A 99 -15.46 -5.17 -7.03
C LEU A 99 -16.81 -4.59 -7.47
N LEU A 100 -17.91 -5.21 -7.02
CA LEU A 100 -19.25 -4.74 -7.37
C LEU A 100 -19.58 -3.39 -6.75
N ALA A 101 -19.21 -3.18 -5.47
CA ALA A 101 -19.40 -1.90 -4.79
C ALA A 101 -18.54 -0.79 -5.43
N PHE A 102 -17.31 -1.12 -5.85
CA PHE A 102 -16.46 -0.17 -6.57
C PHE A 102 -17.05 0.22 -7.93
N ALA A 103 -17.54 -0.76 -8.70
CA ALA A 103 -18.23 -0.53 -9.97
C ALA A 103 -19.50 0.34 -9.78
N ALA A 104 -20.29 0.04 -8.75
CA ALA A 104 -21.48 0.83 -8.42
C ALA A 104 -21.12 2.26 -7.99
N GLY A 105 -20.11 2.43 -7.11
CA GLY A 105 -19.60 3.75 -6.71
C GLY A 105 -19.06 4.54 -7.90
N SER A 106 -18.37 3.87 -8.82
CA SER A 106 -17.86 4.47 -10.05
C SER A 106 -19.00 4.92 -10.98
N ALA A 107 -20.05 4.11 -11.12
CA ALA A 107 -21.24 4.50 -11.87
C ALA A 107 -21.92 5.76 -11.27
N LEU A 108 -22.02 5.83 -9.93
CA LEU A 108 -22.55 7.01 -9.24
C LEU A 108 -21.69 8.26 -9.51
N CYS A 109 -20.36 8.13 -9.51
CA CYS A 109 -19.46 9.24 -9.87
C CYS A 109 -19.71 9.73 -11.30
N GLY A 110 -19.87 8.82 -12.26
CA GLY A 110 -20.21 9.19 -13.65
C GLY A 110 -21.58 9.85 -13.81
N LEU A 111 -22.53 9.58 -12.90
CA LEU A 111 -23.88 10.17 -12.87
C LEU A 111 -23.94 11.47 -12.05
N ALA A 112 -22.84 11.93 -11.45
CA ALA A 112 -22.86 13.13 -10.61
C ALA A 112 -23.31 14.36 -11.38
N GLY A 113 -24.29 15.07 -10.82
CA GLY A 113 -24.85 16.30 -11.37
C GLY A 113 -24.31 17.58 -10.72
N SER A 114 -23.46 17.46 -9.69
CA SER A 114 -22.83 18.59 -8.99
C SER A 114 -21.50 18.17 -8.39
N LEU A 115 -20.63 19.14 -8.10
CA LEU A 115 -19.34 18.90 -7.45
C LEU A 115 -19.50 18.18 -6.11
N ASN A 116 -20.42 18.65 -5.26
CA ASN A 116 -20.66 18.04 -3.95
C ASN A 116 -21.13 16.58 -4.07
N SER A 117 -22.01 16.26 -5.02
CA SER A 117 -22.44 14.89 -5.27
C SER A 117 -21.28 14.02 -5.75
N LEU A 118 -20.40 14.56 -6.60
CA LEU A 118 -19.20 13.85 -7.05
C LEU A 118 -18.25 13.54 -5.88
N VAL A 119 -17.98 14.50 -5.00
CA VAL A 119 -17.15 14.30 -3.81
C VAL A 119 -17.72 13.20 -2.90
N ILE A 120 -19.03 13.25 -2.62
CA ILE A 120 -19.70 12.23 -1.79
C ILE A 120 -19.60 10.84 -2.44
N PHE A 121 -19.86 10.74 -3.74
CA PHE A 121 -19.78 9.46 -4.46
C PHE A 121 -18.35 8.95 -4.53
N ARG A 122 -17.36 9.81 -4.61
CA ARG A 122 -15.92 9.46 -4.52
C ARG A 122 -15.57 8.89 -3.15
N ILE A 123 -16.05 9.47 -2.07
CA ILE A 123 -15.87 8.93 -0.71
C ILE A 123 -16.49 7.53 -0.60
N ILE A 124 -17.70 7.33 -1.12
CA ILE A 124 -18.36 6.02 -1.14
C ILE A 124 -17.57 5.00 -1.97
N GLN A 125 -17.09 5.38 -3.16
CA GLN A 125 -16.28 4.55 -4.04
C GLN A 125 -14.92 4.18 -3.42
N ALA A 126 -14.33 5.07 -2.63
CA ALA A 126 -13.05 4.83 -1.98
C ALA A 126 -13.08 3.69 -0.96
N ILE A 127 -14.24 3.43 -0.32
CA ILE A 127 -14.37 2.34 0.64
C ILE A 127 -13.98 0.99 0.00
N PRO A 128 -14.65 0.51 -1.05
CA PRO A 128 -14.22 -0.71 -1.73
C PRO A 128 -12.84 -0.57 -2.41
N GLY A 129 -12.46 0.64 -2.87
CA GLY A 129 -11.15 0.92 -3.45
C GLY A 129 -10.00 0.63 -2.48
N GLY A 130 -10.14 0.95 -1.19
CA GLY A 130 -9.15 0.65 -0.15
C GLY A 130 -9.06 -0.84 0.19
N ILE A 131 -10.18 -1.57 0.06
CA ILE A 131 -10.25 -3.01 0.35
C ILE A 131 -9.52 -3.84 -0.71
N LEU A 132 -9.67 -3.50 -1.99
CA LEU A 132 -9.18 -4.32 -3.11
C LEU A 132 -7.68 -4.64 -3.05
N PRO A 133 -6.74 -3.68 -2.88
CA PRO A 133 -5.31 -3.99 -2.84
C PRO A 133 -4.91 -4.90 -1.67
N VAL A 134 -5.51 -4.68 -0.49
CA VAL A 134 -5.22 -5.45 0.72
C VAL A 134 -5.66 -6.91 0.57
N ILE A 135 -6.89 -7.12 0.09
CA ILE A 135 -7.44 -8.47 -0.10
C ILE A 135 -6.75 -9.18 -1.25
N THR A 136 -6.39 -8.47 -2.32
CA THR A 136 -5.60 -9.03 -3.43
C THR A 136 -4.29 -9.63 -2.92
N LEU A 137 -3.51 -8.87 -2.16
CA LEU A 137 -2.27 -9.36 -1.58
C LEU A 137 -2.52 -10.52 -0.59
N SER A 138 -3.54 -10.42 0.24
CA SER A 138 -3.91 -11.48 1.20
C SER A 138 -4.28 -12.80 0.52
N ILE A 139 -5.05 -12.75 -0.58
CA ILE A 139 -5.42 -13.94 -1.36
C ILE A 139 -4.19 -14.49 -2.07
N LEU A 140 -3.38 -13.62 -2.72
CA LEU A 140 -2.16 -14.00 -3.43
C LEU A 140 -1.24 -14.82 -2.54
N LEU A 141 -0.97 -14.36 -1.30
CA LEU A 141 -0.12 -15.05 -0.33
C LEU A 141 -0.64 -16.46 0.05
N ARG A 142 -1.95 -16.71 -0.12
CA ARG A 142 -2.59 -17.99 0.21
C ARG A 142 -2.68 -18.97 -0.97
N ILE A 143 -2.77 -18.46 -2.21
CA ILE A 143 -2.95 -19.31 -3.40
C ILE A 143 -1.64 -19.65 -4.09
N VAL A 144 -0.62 -18.80 -3.95
CA VAL A 144 0.65 -18.98 -4.64
C VAL A 144 1.61 -19.84 -3.81
N PRO A 145 2.20 -20.90 -4.40
CA PRO A 145 3.25 -21.66 -3.75
C PRO A 145 4.45 -20.78 -3.41
N ARG A 146 5.05 -20.98 -2.24
CA ARG A 146 6.18 -20.14 -1.76
C ARG A 146 7.36 -20.10 -2.75
N GLN A 147 7.61 -21.20 -3.48
CA GLN A 147 8.69 -21.29 -4.48
C GLN A 147 8.49 -20.39 -5.70
N ARG A 148 7.27 -19.91 -5.93
CA ARG A 148 6.90 -19.03 -7.04
C ARG A 148 6.34 -17.69 -6.58
N LEU A 149 6.48 -17.42 -5.29
CA LEU A 149 5.93 -16.22 -4.66
C LEU A 149 6.53 -14.95 -5.28
N GLY A 150 7.84 -14.93 -5.53
CA GLY A 150 8.51 -13.80 -6.16
C GLY A 150 8.00 -13.52 -7.57
N ALA A 151 7.84 -14.56 -8.40
CA ALA A 151 7.29 -14.41 -9.74
C ALA A 151 5.85 -13.86 -9.73
N ALA A 152 4.99 -14.36 -8.82
CA ALA A 152 3.62 -13.88 -8.66
C ALA A 152 3.56 -12.44 -8.13
N MET A 153 4.43 -12.11 -7.16
CA MET A 153 4.56 -10.76 -6.63
C MET A 153 5.09 -9.77 -7.69
N GLY A 154 5.99 -10.24 -8.58
CA GLY A 154 6.43 -9.44 -9.72
C GLY A 154 5.29 -9.08 -10.67
N LEU A 155 4.37 -10.01 -10.95
CA LEU A 155 3.15 -9.74 -11.73
C LEU A 155 2.16 -8.83 -10.97
N TYR A 156 2.03 -9.02 -9.65
CA TYR A 156 1.25 -8.13 -8.80
C TYR A 156 1.78 -6.69 -8.85
N GLY A 157 3.10 -6.52 -8.79
CA GLY A 157 3.75 -5.22 -8.90
C GLY A 157 3.51 -4.51 -10.22
N LEU A 158 3.43 -5.27 -11.31
CA LEU A 158 3.06 -4.72 -12.61
C LEU A 158 1.71 -4.00 -12.54
N GLY A 159 0.70 -4.59 -11.87
CA GLY A 159 -0.59 -3.94 -11.67
C GLY A 159 -0.52 -2.63 -10.88
N ILE A 160 0.37 -2.56 -9.88
CA ILE A 160 0.53 -1.34 -9.05
C ILE A 160 1.18 -0.20 -9.84
N VAL A 161 2.23 -0.51 -10.61
CA VAL A 161 3.08 0.52 -11.23
C VAL A 161 2.58 0.94 -12.60
N PHE A 162 2.02 -0.01 -13.36
CA PHE A 162 1.53 0.27 -14.70
C PHE A 162 0.26 1.13 -14.70
N ALA A 163 -0.59 0.99 -13.67
CA ALA A 163 -1.83 1.75 -13.55
C ALA A 163 -1.60 3.28 -13.47
N PRO A 164 -0.71 3.81 -12.60
CA PRO A 164 -0.40 5.23 -12.60
C PRO A 164 0.22 5.75 -13.90
N GLY A 165 0.99 4.91 -14.61
CA GLY A 165 1.59 5.28 -15.89
C GLY A 165 0.58 5.38 -17.03
N VAL A 166 -0.40 4.48 -17.07
CA VAL A 166 -1.45 4.46 -18.11
C VAL A 166 -2.56 5.49 -17.81
N GLY A 167 -2.80 5.79 -16.53
CA GLY A 167 -3.87 6.66 -16.10
C GLY A 167 -3.91 8.02 -16.81
N PRO A 168 -2.82 8.80 -16.80
CA PRO A 168 -2.79 10.10 -17.47
C PRO A 168 -3.00 10.02 -18.98
N VAL A 169 -2.45 9.01 -19.65
CA VAL A 169 -2.60 8.83 -21.10
C VAL A 169 -4.04 8.48 -21.46
N LEU A 170 -4.62 7.49 -20.79
CA LEU A 170 -6.00 7.07 -21.01
C LEU A 170 -7.00 8.16 -20.57
N GLY A 171 -6.75 8.76 -19.42
CA GLY A 171 -7.56 9.86 -18.88
C GLY A 171 -7.53 11.07 -19.78
N GLY A 172 -6.35 11.50 -20.23
CA GLY A 172 -6.18 12.61 -21.18
C GLY A 172 -6.96 12.37 -22.47
N TYR A 173 -6.84 11.18 -23.07
CA TYR A 173 -7.62 10.84 -24.26
C TYR A 173 -9.14 10.90 -24.03
N LEU A 174 -9.63 10.32 -22.93
CA LEU A 174 -11.06 10.31 -22.64
C LEU A 174 -11.61 11.71 -22.34
N VAL A 175 -10.85 12.53 -21.62
CA VAL A 175 -11.23 13.89 -21.23
C VAL A 175 -11.24 14.83 -22.46
N GLU A 176 -10.22 14.73 -23.31
CA GLU A 176 -10.04 15.66 -24.44
C GLU A 176 -10.93 15.29 -25.63
N TYR A 177 -11.04 14.00 -25.98
CA TYR A 177 -11.66 13.57 -27.24
C TYR A 177 -13.06 12.97 -27.08
N VAL A 178 -13.49 12.62 -25.84
CA VAL A 178 -14.78 11.95 -25.66
C VAL A 178 -15.63 12.60 -24.57
N ASN A 179 -15.47 12.20 -23.31
CA ASN A 179 -16.17 12.75 -22.14
C ASN A 179 -15.47 12.31 -20.86
N TRP A 180 -15.18 13.25 -19.96
CA TRP A 180 -14.52 12.97 -18.70
C TRP A 180 -15.28 11.94 -17.83
N ARG A 181 -16.60 11.85 -17.92
CA ARG A 181 -17.39 10.87 -17.16
C ARG A 181 -17.01 9.42 -17.48
N LEU A 182 -16.45 9.17 -18.68
CA LEU A 182 -16.00 7.84 -19.08
C LEU A 182 -14.84 7.31 -18.25
N ILE A 183 -14.05 8.19 -17.59
CA ILE A 183 -13.00 7.75 -16.65
C ILE A 183 -13.60 6.93 -15.50
N PHE A 184 -14.84 7.19 -15.13
CA PHE A 184 -15.58 6.42 -14.13
C PHE A 184 -16.28 5.23 -14.76
N TYR A 185 -16.98 5.40 -15.87
CA TYR A 185 -17.76 4.32 -16.49
C TYR A 185 -16.90 3.15 -16.98
N ILE A 186 -15.63 3.35 -17.30
CA ILE A 186 -14.71 2.26 -17.68
C ILE A 186 -14.54 1.22 -16.57
N ASN A 187 -14.67 1.61 -15.31
CA ASN A 187 -14.57 0.71 -14.17
C ASN A 187 -15.79 -0.20 -14.02
N VAL A 188 -16.95 0.19 -14.57
CA VAL A 188 -18.20 -0.56 -14.40
C VAL A 188 -18.13 -1.94 -15.08
N PRO A 189 -17.84 -2.04 -16.40
CA PRO A 189 -17.71 -3.35 -17.06
C PRO A 189 -16.54 -4.15 -16.49
N ILE A 190 -15.41 -3.53 -16.17
CA ILE A 190 -14.25 -4.21 -15.59
C ILE A 190 -14.60 -4.81 -14.22
N GLY A 191 -15.29 -4.06 -13.36
CA GLY A 191 -15.68 -4.52 -12.03
C GLY A 191 -16.71 -5.65 -12.07
N ILE A 192 -17.71 -5.58 -12.95
CA ILE A 192 -18.71 -6.64 -13.13
C ILE A 192 -18.08 -7.91 -13.67
N LEU A 193 -17.31 -7.82 -14.77
CA LEU A 193 -16.62 -8.96 -15.37
C LEU A 193 -15.59 -9.56 -14.41
N GLY A 194 -14.87 -8.70 -13.69
CA GLY A 194 -13.92 -9.11 -12.66
C GLY A 194 -14.59 -9.87 -11.53
N ALA A 195 -15.75 -9.41 -11.04
CA ALA A 195 -16.52 -10.10 -9.99
C ALA A 195 -17.06 -11.46 -10.48
N MET A 196 -17.55 -11.54 -11.72
CA MET A 196 -17.99 -12.80 -12.33
C MET A 196 -16.82 -13.78 -12.42
N ALA A 197 -15.69 -13.36 -12.96
CA ALA A 197 -14.49 -14.17 -13.06
C ALA A 197 -13.97 -14.61 -11.67
N ALA A 198 -13.94 -13.71 -10.69
CA ALA A 198 -13.54 -14.04 -9.33
C ALA A 198 -14.51 -15.03 -8.65
N ALA A 199 -15.81 -14.91 -8.91
CA ALA A 199 -16.79 -15.86 -8.41
C ALA A 199 -16.56 -17.29 -8.93
N LEU A 200 -16.11 -17.43 -10.18
CA LEU A 200 -15.83 -18.72 -10.81
C LEU A 200 -14.46 -19.29 -10.43
N VAL A 201 -13.43 -18.43 -10.42
CA VAL A 201 -12.02 -18.86 -10.42
C VAL A 201 -11.41 -18.88 -9.01
N LEU A 202 -11.80 -17.95 -8.11
CA LEU A 202 -11.20 -17.89 -6.78
C LEU A 202 -11.68 -19.05 -5.89
N PRO A 203 -10.77 -19.70 -5.15
CA PRO A 203 -11.15 -20.71 -4.16
C PRO A 203 -11.91 -20.08 -2.99
N ARG A 204 -12.63 -20.91 -2.26
CA ARG A 204 -13.26 -20.49 -1.00
C ARG A 204 -12.24 -20.56 0.13
N PHE A 205 -12.17 -19.49 0.91
CA PHE A 205 -11.32 -19.43 2.10
C PHE A 205 -12.16 -19.59 3.36
N PRO A 206 -11.65 -20.31 4.38
CA PRO A 206 -12.33 -20.42 5.67
C PRO A 206 -12.46 -19.05 6.32
N ARG A 207 -13.55 -18.84 7.03
CA ARG A 207 -13.78 -17.66 7.85
C ARG A 207 -13.25 -17.90 9.25
N VAL A 208 -12.77 -16.86 9.89
CA VAL A 208 -12.41 -16.90 11.30
C VAL A 208 -13.65 -16.45 12.10
N ALA A 209 -14.34 -17.42 12.70
CA ALA A 209 -15.51 -17.12 13.51
C ALA A 209 -15.11 -16.55 14.89
N GLY A 210 -15.98 -15.70 15.46
CA GLY A 210 -15.87 -15.26 16.86
C GLY A 210 -14.95 -14.06 17.11
N ARG A 211 -14.21 -13.55 16.11
CA ARG A 211 -13.36 -12.37 16.28
C ARG A 211 -14.20 -11.10 16.49
N ARG A 212 -14.02 -10.45 17.64
CA ARG A 212 -14.70 -9.19 17.96
C ARG A 212 -14.10 -8.04 17.17
N PHE A 213 -14.94 -7.03 16.88
CA PHE A 213 -14.45 -5.80 16.23
C PHE A 213 -13.87 -4.88 17.28
N ASP A 214 -12.62 -4.50 17.10
CA ASP A 214 -11.97 -3.51 17.95
C ASP A 214 -12.35 -2.10 17.50
N VAL A 215 -13.38 -1.56 18.15
CA VAL A 215 -13.90 -0.20 17.86
C VAL A 215 -12.89 0.86 18.24
N LEU A 216 -12.22 0.72 19.40
CA LEU A 216 -11.25 1.70 19.88
C LEU A 216 -9.98 1.71 19.01
N GLY A 217 -9.47 0.51 18.67
CA GLY A 217 -8.36 0.40 17.72
C GLY A 217 -8.69 1.00 16.36
N PHE A 218 -9.92 0.79 15.85
CA PHE A 218 -10.34 1.38 14.57
C PHE A 218 -10.46 2.91 14.64
N LEU A 219 -11.09 3.46 15.69
CA LEU A 219 -11.24 4.91 15.83
C LEU A 219 -9.89 5.61 15.98
N THR A 220 -8.96 5.01 16.70
CA THR A 220 -7.63 5.59 16.92
C THR A 220 -6.76 5.48 15.66
N VAL A 221 -6.69 4.33 14.99
CA VAL A 221 -5.91 4.23 13.75
C VAL A 221 -6.55 5.02 12.61
N GLY A 222 -7.88 4.93 12.44
CA GLY A 222 -8.61 5.65 11.40
C GLY A 222 -8.55 7.16 11.59
N GLY A 223 -8.80 7.65 12.82
CA GLY A 223 -8.69 9.07 13.17
C GLY A 223 -7.26 9.59 13.02
N GLY A 224 -6.26 8.81 13.47
CA GLY A 224 -4.86 9.15 13.33
C GLY A 224 -4.40 9.25 11.87
N LEU A 225 -4.77 8.25 11.04
CA LEU A 225 -4.45 8.26 9.61
C LEU A 225 -5.18 9.38 8.87
N PHE A 226 -6.47 9.60 9.18
CA PHE A 226 -7.24 10.70 8.61
C PHE A 226 -6.58 12.06 8.90
N ALA A 227 -6.22 12.31 10.15
CA ALA A 227 -5.61 13.58 10.55
C ALA A 227 -4.24 13.80 9.89
N LEU A 228 -3.37 12.78 9.84
CA LEU A 228 -2.08 12.90 9.19
C LEU A 228 -2.20 13.08 7.68
N LEU A 229 -3.07 12.31 7.01
CA LEU A 229 -3.27 12.43 5.57
C LEU A 229 -3.93 13.77 5.23
N LEU A 230 -4.87 14.28 6.03
CA LEU A 230 -5.44 15.61 5.86
C LEU A 230 -4.39 16.70 6.05
N ALA A 231 -3.58 16.61 7.10
CA ALA A 231 -2.50 17.55 7.34
C ALA A 231 -1.51 17.60 6.16
N THR A 232 -1.20 16.46 5.56
CA THR A 232 -0.30 16.39 4.40
C THR A 232 -0.94 16.90 3.12
N SER A 233 -2.25 16.72 2.95
CA SER A 233 -3.00 17.22 1.79
C SER A 233 -3.17 18.74 1.82
N GLU A 234 -3.48 19.29 2.99
CA GLU A 234 -3.84 20.71 3.18
C GLU A 234 -2.68 21.56 3.70
N GLY A 235 -1.52 20.96 3.96
CA GLY A 235 -0.38 21.63 4.59
C GLY A 235 0.15 22.84 3.80
N GLU A 236 0.10 22.80 2.47
CA GLU A 236 0.48 23.91 1.61
C GLU A 236 -0.57 25.02 1.62
N THR A 237 -1.84 24.66 1.53
CA THR A 237 -2.97 25.60 1.45
C THR A 237 -3.21 26.31 2.79
N TRP A 238 -3.21 25.56 3.91
CA TRP A 238 -3.46 26.13 5.24
C TRP A 238 -2.19 26.63 5.92
N GLY A 239 -1.02 26.31 5.35
CA GLY A 239 0.32 26.65 5.88
C GLY A 239 0.81 25.64 6.92
N TRP A 240 2.01 25.11 6.70
CA TRP A 240 2.64 24.08 7.55
C TRP A 240 2.80 24.48 9.02
N SER A 241 2.95 25.77 9.31
CA SER A 241 3.07 26.32 10.66
C SER A 241 1.75 26.77 11.29
N SER A 242 0.62 26.58 10.61
CA SER A 242 -0.69 26.93 11.14
C SER A 242 -1.09 26.05 12.32
N TYR A 243 -1.85 26.61 13.25
CA TYR A 243 -2.37 25.85 14.40
C TYR A 243 -3.24 24.66 13.99
N GLN A 244 -3.93 24.77 12.85
CA GLN A 244 -4.77 23.71 12.28
C GLN A 244 -3.91 22.51 11.88
N ILE A 245 -2.86 22.72 11.08
CA ILE A 245 -1.95 21.65 10.62
C ILE A 245 -1.17 21.05 11.80
N LEU A 246 -0.63 21.88 12.68
CA LEU A 246 0.08 21.41 13.89
C LEU A 246 -0.85 20.61 14.81
N GLY A 247 -2.11 21.04 14.95
CA GLY A 247 -3.13 20.32 15.71
C GLY A 247 -3.46 18.95 15.09
N LEU A 248 -3.63 18.88 13.75
CA LEU A 248 -3.86 17.63 13.03
C LEU A 248 -2.67 16.66 13.15
N ILE A 249 -1.44 17.15 13.01
CA ILE A 249 -0.23 16.34 13.17
C ILE A 249 -0.13 15.81 14.60
N THR A 250 -0.31 16.68 15.60
CA THR A 250 -0.24 16.30 17.01
C THR A 250 -1.31 15.25 17.35
N TYR A 251 -2.57 15.51 16.97
CA TYR A 251 -3.66 14.55 17.15
C TYR A 251 -3.37 13.23 16.45
N GLY A 252 -2.90 13.29 15.20
CA GLY A 252 -2.59 12.10 14.39
C GLY A 252 -1.51 11.24 15.04
N VAL A 253 -0.41 11.84 15.49
CA VAL A 253 0.69 11.14 16.17
C VAL A 253 0.24 10.54 17.49
N LEU A 254 -0.46 11.31 18.33
CA LEU A 254 -0.96 10.82 19.62
C LEU A 254 -2.00 9.70 19.45
N SER A 255 -2.90 9.84 18.48
CA SER A 255 -3.90 8.82 18.15
C SER A 255 -3.27 7.51 17.67
N LEU A 256 -2.23 7.57 16.82
CA LEU A 256 -1.49 6.39 16.41
C LEU A 256 -0.65 5.79 17.56
N ALA A 257 -0.10 6.61 18.45
CA ALA A 257 0.58 6.11 19.63
C ALA A 257 -0.41 5.39 20.57
N LEU A 258 -1.59 5.95 20.77
CA LEU A 258 -2.67 5.33 21.54
C LEU A 258 -3.13 4.02 20.87
N PHE A 259 -3.27 3.99 19.55
CA PHE A 259 -3.57 2.78 18.80
C PHE A 259 -2.57 1.66 19.09
N VAL A 260 -1.26 1.97 19.10
CA VAL A 260 -0.22 0.96 19.42
C VAL A 260 -0.42 0.40 20.83
N VAL A 261 -0.75 1.23 21.82
CA VAL A 261 -1.01 0.77 23.20
C VAL A 261 -2.23 -0.14 23.23
N ILE A 262 -3.34 0.26 22.61
CA ILE A 262 -4.59 -0.52 22.55
C ILE A 262 -4.34 -1.87 21.91
N GLU A 263 -3.68 -1.93 20.75
CA GLU A 263 -3.40 -3.17 19.99
C GLU A 263 -2.49 -4.15 20.73
N LEU A 264 -1.66 -3.67 21.65
CA LEU A 264 -0.82 -4.53 22.48
C LEU A 264 -1.61 -5.16 23.64
N GLU A 265 -2.67 -4.49 24.13
CA GLU A 265 -3.45 -4.91 25.29
C GLU A 265 -4.68 -5.75 24.92
N VAL A 266 -5.33 -5.44 23.76
CA VAL A 266 -6.56 -6.11 23.34
C VAL A 266 -6.28 -7.57 22.89
N SER A 267 -7.20 -8.47 23.27
CA SER A 267 -7.12 -9.90 22.93
C SER A 267 -7.34 -10.17 21.43
N ASP A 268 -8.25 -9.41 20.79
CA ASP A 268 -8.62 -9.52 19.37
C ASP A 268 -8.23 -8.23 18.61
N PRO A 269 -6.93 -7.94 18.42
CA PRO A 269 -6.47 -6.70 17.82
C PRO A 269 -6.96 -6.54 16.37
N LEU A 270 -7.26 -5.31 15.94
CA LEU A 270 -7.64 -5.00 14.56
C LEU A 270 -6.50 -5.33 13.59
N LEU A 271 -5.31 -4.85 13.91
CA LEU A 271 -4.06 -5.12 13.21
C LEU A 271 -3.06 -5.70 14.20
N ASP A 272 -2.69 -6.97 14.06
CA ASP A 272 -1.71 -7.59 14.96
C ASP A 272 -0.31 -6.97 14.77
N ILE A 273 -0.04 -5.88 15.50
CA ILE A 273 1.25 -5.16 15.43
C ILE A 273 2.43 -6.00 15.97
N ARG A 274 2.15 -7.13 16.66
CA ARG A 274 3.20 -8.09 17.07
C ARG A 274 3.94 -8.69 15.87
N ILE A 275 3.44 -8.47 14.64
CA ILE A 275 4.12 -8.79 13.37
C ILE A 275 5.47 -8.05 13.25
N PHE A 276 5.64 -6.87 13.84
CA PHE A 276 6.90 -6.13 13.84
C PHE A 276 8.05 -6.87 14.57
N ARG A 277 7.77 -7.92 15.34
CA ARG A 277 8.82 -8.82 15.90
C ARG A 277 9.56 -9.60 14.82
N TYR A 278 8.97 -9.77 13.64
CA TYR A 278 9.66 -10.37 12.51
C TYR A 278 10.57 -9.34 11.85
N TRP A 279 11.84 -9.30 12.25
CA TRP A 279 12.81 -8.31 11.77
C TRP A 279 12.83 -8.16 10.25
N ALA A 280 12.76 -9.27 9.50
CA ALA A 280 12.75 -9.24 8.04
C ALA A 280 11.53 -8.48 7.48
N TYR A 281 10.36 -8.57 8.14
CA TYR A 281 9.18 -7.81 7.77
C TYR A 281 9.33 -6.33 8.10
N THR A 282 9.77 -6.00 9.32
CA THR A 282 9.99 -4.61 9.75
C THR A 282 11.02 -3.90 8.88
N ASN A 283 12.15 -4.57 8.61
CA ASN A 283 13.18 -4.05 7.71
C ASN A 283 12.62 -3.82 6.29
N SER A 284 11.81 -4.75 5.77
CA SER A 284 11.19 -4.55 4.45
C SER A 284 10.22 -3.37 4.42
N LEU A 285 9.46 -3.13 5.49
CA LEU A 285 8.56 -1.96 5.59
C LEU A 285 9.34 -0.64 5.62
N LEU A 286 10.46 -0.58 6.33
CA LEU A 286 11.35 0.59 6.32
C LEU A 286 11.89 0.87 4.91
N LEU A 287 12.34 -0.17 4.21
CA LEU A 287 12.82 -0.03 2.83
C LEU A 287 11.72 0.35 1.85
N ILE A 288 10.49 -0.17 2.04
CA ILE A 288 9.32 0.26 1.26
C ILE A 288 9.02 1.74 1.53
N ALA A 289 9.11 2.20 2.78
CA ALA A 289 8.91 3.60 3.10
C ALA A 289 9.90 4.50 2.34
N VAL A 290 11.18 4.12 2.32
CA VAL A 290 12.22 4.83 1.54
C VAL A 290 11.86 4.86 0.04
N LEU A 291 11.50 3.70 -0.53
CA LEU A 291 11.13 3.63 -1.95
C LEU A 291 9.88 4.47 -2.27
N MET A 292 8.89 4.51 -1.38
CA MET A 292 7.69 5.32 -1.57
C MET A 292 8.01 6.81 -1.56
N ILE A 293 8.84 7.29 -0.62
CA ILE A 293 9.25 8.69 -0.54
C ILE A 293 9.93 9.12 -1.85
N VAL A 294 10.91 8.33 -2.33
CA VAL A 294 11.63 8.63 -3.57
C VAL A 294 10.68 8.58 -4.78
N MET A 295 9.85 7.53 -4.87
CA MET A 295 8.92 7.33 -5.99
C MET A 295 7.90 8.46 -6.09
N TYR A 296 7.27 8.86 -4.97
CA TYR A 296 6.30 9.97 -4.98
C TYR A 296 6.98 11.32 -5.21
N GLY A 297 8.20 11.51 -4.69
CA GLY A 297 9.00 12.69 -4.98
C GLY A 297 9.23 12.88 -6.48
N VAL A 298 9.69 11.83 -7.16
CA VAL A 298 9.91 11.85 -8.62
C VAL A 298 8.59 12.06 -9.37
N LEU A 299 7.54 11.30 -9.01
CA LEU A 299 6.24 11.35 -9.68
C LEU A 299 5.59 12.75 -9.59
N PHE A 300 5.86 13.49 -8.53
CA PHE A 300 5.28 14.80 -8.29
C PHE A 300 6.17 15.94 -8.83
N TYR A 301 7.47 15.91 -8.54
CA TYR A 301 8.35 17.06 -8.86
C TYR A 301 8.87 17.06 -10.29
N ILE A 302 9.05 15.92 -10.95
CA ILE A 302 9.48 15.92 -12.36
C ILE A 302 8.45 16.56 -13.28
N PRO A 303 7.13 16.24 -13.22
CA PRO A 303 6.14 16.97 -14.01
C PRO A 303 6.06 18.45 -13.68
N GLN A 304 6.20 18.84 -12.40
CA GLN A 304 6.22 20.25 -12.02
C GLN A 304 7.44 20.97 -12.61
N PHE A 305 8.61 20.36 -12.55
CA PHE A 305 9.82 20.90 -13.18
C PHE A 305 9.61 21.13 -14.68
N LEU A 306 9.10 20.11 -15.40
CA LEU A 306 8.89 20.22 -16.85
C LEU A 306 7.84 21.28 -17.21
N GLN A 307 6.76 21.40 -16.43
CA GLN A 307 5.69 22.36 -16.71
C GLN A 307 6.08 23.78 -16.28
N GLN A 308 6.62 23.96 -15.07
CA GLN A 308 6.89 25.30 -14.51
C GLN A 308 8.23 25.87 -14.98
N ALA A 309 9.28 25.05 -15.10
CA ALA A 309 10.61 25.53 -15.48
C ALA A 309 10.83 25.50 -16.99
N GLN A 310 10.32 24.50 -17.70
CA GLN A 310 10.54 24.34 -19.14
C GLN A 310 9.29 24.69 -19.99
N GLY A 311 8.14 24.97 -19.38
CA GLY A 311 6.92 25.40 -20.08
C GLY A 311 6.20 24.30 -20.87
N TRP A 312 6.44 23.01 -20.55
CA TRP A 312 5.86 21.89 -21.28
C TRP A 312 4.38 21.69 -20.94
N GLY A 313 3.62 21.15 -21.89
CA GLY A 313 2.24 20.74 -21.61
C GLY A 313 2.16 19.54 -20.63
N ALA A 314 1.04 19.41 -19.93
CA ALA A 314 0.83 18.32 -18.96
C ALA A 314 0.94 16.92 -19.59
N PHE A 315 0.50 16.76 -20.84
CA PHE A 315 0.61 15.51 -21.59
C PHE A 315 2.06 15.13 -21.86
N ASP A 316 2.87 16.08 -22.32
CA ASP A 316 4.29 15.86 -22.60
C ASP A 316 5.09 15.56 -21.32
N ALA A 317 4.79 16.26 -20.22
CA ALA A 317 5.35 15.98 -18.92
C ALA A 317 5.00 14.56 -18.45
N GLY A 318 3.75 14.12 -18.66
CA GLY A 318 3.31 12.73 -18.38
C GLY A 318 4.03 11.69 -19.23
N LEU A 319 4.21 11.95 -20.52
CA LEU A 319 4.96 11.06 -21.42
C LEU A 319 6.42 10.89 -21.01
N THR A 320 7.00 11.88 -20.34
CA THR A 320 8.38 11.79 -19.85
C THR A 320 8.54 10.79 -18.71
N LEU A 321 7.47 10.50 -17.94
CA LEU A 321 7.46 9.49 -16.89
C LEU A 321 7.20 8.07 -17.42
N LEU A 322 6.66 7.94 -18.62
CA LEU A 322 6.26 6.64 -19.19
C LEU A 322 7.42 5.63 -19.29
N PRO A 323 8.65 6.00 -19.69
CA PRO A 323 9.78 5.07 -19.72
C PRO A 323 10.07 4.42 -18.36
N GLN A 324 9.96 5.15 -17.27
CA GLN A 324 10.10 4.60 -15.90
C GLN A 324 9.08 3.49 -15.65
N ALA A 325 7.81 3.75 -15.92
CA ALA A 325 6.74 2.79 -15.70
C ALA A 325 6.90 1.53 -16.56
N LEU A 326 7.28 1.69 -17.84
CA LEU A 326 7.52 0.58 -18.76
C LEU A 326 8.69 -0.31 -18.32
N VAL A 327 9.80 0.31 -17.92
CA VAL A 327 10.97 -0.42 -17.42
C VAL A 327 10.64 -1.17 -16.13
N MET A 328 9.94 -0.54 -15.20
CA MET A 328 9.45 -1.20 -13.98
C MET A 328 8.53 -2.37 -14.31
N ALA A 329 7.61 -2.21 -15.25
CA ALA A 329 6.68 -3.26 -15.66
C ALA A 329 7.41 -4.51 -16.19
N VAL A 330 8.53 -4.34 -16.90
CA VAL A 330 9.36 -5.44 -17.39
C VAL A 330 10.23 -6.04 -16.29
N LEU A 331 10.84 -5.20 -15.47
CA LEU A 331 11.83 -5.65 -14.48
C LEU A 331 11.23 -6.25 -13.22
N MET A 332 10.04 -5.81 -12.78
CA MET A 332 9.41 -6.38 -11.57
C MET A 332 9.17 -7.90 -11.66
N PRO A 333 8.61 -8.46 -12.74
CA PRO A 333 8.50 -9.92 -12.89
C PRO A 333 9.85 -10.62 -12.96
N ILE A 334 10.87 -9.98 -13.54
CA ILE A 334 12.23 -10.53 -13.61
C ILE A 334 12.85 -10.54 -12.22
N ALA A 335 12.80 -9.43 -11.49
CA ALA A 335 13.30 -9.30 -10.14
C ALA A 335 12.60 -10.27 -9.17
N GLY A 336 11.29 -10.51 -9.37
CA GLY A 336 10.55 -11.54 -8.64
C GLY A 336 11.10 -12.96 -8.87
N ARG A 337 11.44 -13.31 -10.12
CA ARG A 337 12.08 -14.61 -10.41
C ARG A 337 13.50 -14.70 -9.84
N VAL A 338 14.24 -13.60 -9.86
CA VAL A 338 15.58 -13.52 -9.25
C VAL A 338 15.46 -13.70 -7.73
N TYR A 339 14.46 -13.06 -7.10
CA TYR A 339 14.14 -13.26 -5.68
C TYR A 339 13.91 -14.75 -5.36
N ASP A 340 13.13 -15.48 -6.18
CA ASP A 340 12.83 -16.89 -5.94
C ASP A 340 14.10 -17.76 -5.91
N ARG A 341 15.20 -17.33 -6.57
CA ARG A 341 16.48 -18.06 -6.65
C ARG A 341 17.49 -17.66 -5.56
N ILE A 342 17.68 -16.36 -5.36
CA ILE A 342 18.76 -15.83 -4.50
C ILE A 342 18.27 -15.08 -3.26
N GLY A 343 16.94 -14.89 -3.12
CA GLY A 343 16.34 -14.13 -2.03
C GLY A 343 16.34 -12.62 -2.23
N PRO A 344 15.88 -11.84 -1.22
CA PRO A 344 15.64 -10.39 -1.37
C PRO A 344 16.91 -9.53 -1.32
N ARG A 345 17.96 -9.96 -0.61
CA ARG A 345 19.11 -9.13 -0.23
C ARG A 345 19.79 -8.44 -1.42
N TRP A 346 20.23 -9.23 -2.39
CA TRP A 346 21.01 -8.70 -3.51
C TRP A 346 20.18 -7.90 -4.51
N PRO A 347 18.98 -8.35 -4.94
CA PRO A 347 18.14 -7.52 -5.82
C PRO A 347 17.75 -6.20 -5.16
N ALA A 348 17.43 -6.21 -3.86
CA ALA A 348 17.09 -4.99 -3.11
C ALA A 348 18.27 -4.03 -3.01
N ALA A 349 19.46 -4.51 -2.63
CA ALA A 349 20.65 -3.67 -2.50
C ALA A 349 21.09 -3.08 -3.85
N ILE A 350 21.14 -3.91 -4.91
CA ILE A 350 21.50 -3.44 -6.25
C ILE A 350 20.46 -2.42 -6.76
N GLY A 351 19.17 -2.75 -6.62
CA GLY A 351 18.10 -1.86 -7.05
C GLY A 351 18.13 -0.51 -6.34
N LEU A 352 18.29 -0.49 -5.00
CA LEU A 352 18.42 0.76 -4.23
C LEU A 352 19.68 1.55 -4.56
N THR A 353 20.79 0.87 -4.86
CA THR A 353 22.01 1.55 -5.35
C THR A 353 21.76 2.24 -6.69
N ILE A 354 21.03 1.57 -7.62
CA ILE A 354 20.65 2.20 -8.89
C ILE A 354 19.69 3.38 -8.67
N VAL A 355 18.72 3.25 -7.73
CA VAL A 355 17.86 4.37 -7.33
C VAL A 355 18.68 5.54 -6.80
N THR A 356 19.70 5.27 -5.97
CA THR A 356 20.61 6.29 -5.44
C THR A 356 21.34 7.03 -6.57
N VAL A 357 21.88 6.28 -7.54
CA VAL A 357 22.54 6.87 -8.72
C VAL A 357 21.54 7.68 -9.54
N GLY A 358 20.35 7.15 -9.79
CA GLY A 358 19.30 7.86 -10.56
C GLY A 358 18.84 9.15 -9.87
N ALA A 359 18.63 9.11 -8.54
CA ALA A 359 18.28 10.31 -7.76
C ALA A 359 19.41 11.35 -7.75
N TYR A 360 20.66 10.89 -7.64
CA TYR A 360 21.82 11.78 -7.75
C TYR A 360 21.94 12.43 -9.13
N LEU A 361 21.72 11.69 -10.20
CA LEU A 361 21.72 12.23 -11.56
C LEU A 361 20.58 13.23 -11.78
N LEU A 362 19.42 13.05 -11.13
CA LEU A 362 18.33 14.02 -11.15
C LEU A 362 18.68 15.33 -10.43
N HIS A 363 19.60 15.30 -9.44
CA HIS A 363 20.12 16.52 -8.83
C HIS A 363 20.88 17.44 -9.81
N THR A 364 21.31 16.92 -10.95
CA THR A 364 22.09 17.69 -11.94
C THR A 364 21.25 18.27 -13.08
N ILE A 365 19.91 18.14 -13.04
CA ILE A 365 19.05 18.69 -14.09
C ILE A 365 18.95 20.22 -13.95
N ASN A 366 18.82 20.90 -15.09
CA ASN A 366 18.65 22.34 -15.15
C ASN A 366 17.61 22.73 -16.22
N ILE A 367 17.32 24.04 -16.35
CA ILE A 367 16.31 24.55 -17.27
C ILE A 367 16.60 24.13 -18.72
N ASP A 368 17.88 24.01 -19.09
CA ASP A 368 18.33 23.68 -20.44
C ASP A 368 18.46 22.17 -20.69
N THR A 369 18.15 21.34 -19.68
CA THR A 369 18.28 19.89 -19.80
C THR A 369 17.30 19.34 -20.85
N PRO A 370 17.79 18.65 -21.93
CA PRO A 370 16.92 18.10 -22.96
C PRO A 370 15.96 17.04 -22.40
N ARG A 371 14.76 16.96 -22.98
CA ARG A 371 13.74 15.97 -22.61
C ARG A 371 14.25 14.54 -22.63
N GLU A 372 14.98 14.20 -23.68
CA GLU A 372 15.53 12.86 -23.87
C GLU A 372 16.46 12.48 -22.72
N HIS A 373 17.20 13.45 -22.18
CA HIS A 373 18.03 13.22 -21.01
C HIS A 373 17.20 12.91 -19.76
N VAL A 374 16.15 13.68 -19.50
CA VAL A 374 15.22 13.40 -18.39
C VAL A 374 14.56 12.02 -18.57
N MET A 375 14.13 11.65 -19.80
CA MET A 375 13.58 10.33 -20.07
C MET A 375 14.60 9.20 -19.78
N TRP A 376 15.87 9.39 -20.09
CA TRP A 376 16.93 8.43 -19.73
C TRP A 376 17.11 8.30 -18.23
N LEU A 377 17.02 9.40 -17.48
CA LEU A 377 17.07 9.37 -16.01
C LEU A 377 15.85 8.61 -15.45
N MET A 378 14.68 8.74 -16.07
CA MET A 378 13.49 7.96 -15.72
C MET A 378 13.70 6.47 -15.98
N VAL A 379 14.39 6.09 -17.07
CA VAL A 379 14.78 4.68 -17.33
C VAL A 379 15.68 4.17 -16.20
N VAL A 380 16.72 4.91 -15.80
CA VAL A 380 17.63 4.51 -14.70
C VAL A 380 16.86 4.29 -13.41
N LEU A 381 16.00 5.22 -13.03
CA LEU A 381 15.13 5.07 -11.85
C LEU A 381 14.19 3.87 -11.97
N GLY A 382 13.61 3.68 -13.15
CA GLY A 382 12.76 2.52 -13.45
C GLY A 382 13.49 1.18 -13.25
N VAL A 383 14.76 1.10 -13.66
CA VAL A 383 15.62 -0.09 -13.43
C VAL A 383 15.81 -0.31 -11.93
N GLY A 384 16.15 0.74 -11.18
CA GLY A 384 16.39 0.65 -9.74
C GLY A 384 15.13 0.25 -8.96
N LEU A 385 14.03 0.98 -9.16
CA LEU A 385 12.75 0.73 -8.49
C LEU A 385 12.17 -0.63 -8.87
N GLY A 386 12.19 -1.00 -10.16
CA GLY A 386 11.70 -2.28 -10.66
C GLY A 386 12.47 -3.47 -10.11
N THR A 387 13.76 -3.30 -9.88
CA THR A 387 14.63 -4.35 -9.31
C THR A 387 14.48 -4.46 -7.80
N ALA A 388 14.28 -3.35 -7.06
CA ALA A 388 14.22 -3.33 -5.59
C ALA A 388 12.84 -3.66 -5.03
N PHE A 389 11.77 -3.10 -5.60
CA PHE A 389 10.45 -3.03 -4.97
C PHE A 389 9.88 -4.41 -4.63
N MET A 390 9.81 -5.31 -5.61
CA MET A 390 9.20 -6.63 -5.40
C MET A 390 10.00 -7.56 -4.50
N PRO A 391 11.33 -7.67 -4.63
CA PRO A 391 12.13 -8.44 -3.67
C PRO A 391 12.02 -7.96 -2.23
N ILE A 392 11.97 -6.65 -1.99
CA ILE A 392 11.79 -6.07 -0.65
C ILE A 392 10.42 -6.46 -0.08
N LEU A 393 9.36 -6.19 -0.84
CA LEU A 393 8.00 -6.50 -0.42
C LEU A 393 7.81 -7.99 -0.16
N THR A 394 8.24 -8.83 -1.11
CA THR A 394 8.10 -10.29 -1.02
C THR A 394 8.91 -10.86 0.15
N GLY A 395 10.14 -10.38 0.32
CA GLY A 395 11.03 -10.80 1.42
C GLY A 395 10.44 -10.55 2.80
N GLY A 396 9.74 -9.42 2.96
CA GLY A 396 9.04 -9.09 4.19
C GLY A 396 7.83 -9.97 4.45
N VAL A 397 6.93 -10.08 3.49
CA VAL A 397 5.67 -10.84 3.70
C VAL A 397 5.86 -12.35 3.71
N ALA A 398 6.93 -12.88 3.08
CA ALA A 398 7.19 -14.31 3.02
C ALA A 398 7.51 -14.96 4.37
N VAL A 399 7.99 -14.19 5.34
CA VAL A 399 8.31 -14.69 6.70
C VAL A 399 7.09 -14.72 7.62
N ILE A 400 5.99 -14.09 7.22
CA ILE A 400 4.78 -13.99 8.04
C ILE A 400 3.95 -15.28 7.92
N PRO A 401 3.42 -15.81 9.03
CA PRO A 401 2.48 -16.93 9.00
C PRO A 401 1.22 -16.60 8.22
N LEU A 402 0.66 -17.57 7.48
CA LEU A 402 -0.54 -17.37 6.67
C LEU A 402 -1.76 -16.91 7.49
N THR A 403 -1.81 -17.27 8.77
CA THR A 403 -2.85 -16.82 9.72
C THR A 403 -2.85 -15.31 9.93
N ARG A 404 -1.69 -14.65 9.75
CA ARG A 404 -1.50 -13.20 9.92
C ARG A 404 -1.36 -12.45 8.57
N SER A 405 -1.56 -13.13 7.44
CA SER A 405 -1.38 -12.54 6.10
C SER A 405 -2.28 -11.32 5.85
N ASN A 406 -3.51 -11.32 6.40
CA ASN A 406 -4.44 -10.19 6.26
C ASN A 406 -3.91 -8.95 6.97
N ALA A 407 -3.41 -9.09 8.20
CA ALA A 407 -2.81 -8.00 8.96
C ALA A 407 -1.51 -7.50 8.29
N ALA A 408 -0.64 -8.40 7.82
CA ALA A 408 0.56 -8.02 7.09
C ALA A 408 0.26 -7.26 5.80
N SER A 409 -0.76 -7.68 5.04
CA SER A 409 -1.18 -6.99 3.82
C SER A 409 -1.75 -5.60 4.12
N ALA A 410 -2.55 -5.46 5.18
CA ALA A 410 -3.10 -4.18 5.60
C ALA A 410 -1.99 -3.22 6.07
N LEU A 411 -1.11 -3.66 6.97
CA LEU A 411 0.03 -2.85 7.45
C LEU A 411 0.96 -2.42 6.31
N ASN A 412 1.22 -3.31 5.35
CA ASN A 412 2.01 -2.96 4.18
C ASN A 412 1.36 -1.81 3.38
N ASN A 413 0.06 -1.89 3.12
CA ASN A 413 -0.67 -0.82 2.41
C ASN A 413 -0.73 0.47 3.23
N VAL A 414 -0.89 0.41 4.57
CA VAL A 414 -0.81 1.59 5.45
C VAL A 414 0.55 2.26 5.32
N VAL A 415 1.64 1.49 5.46
CA VAL A 415 3.01 2.03 5.37
C VAL A 415 3.27 2.66 4.00
N GLN A 416 2.88 2.01 2.91
CA GLN A 416 3.05 2.57 1.56
C GLN A 416 2.35 3.93 1.42
N ARG A 417 1.09 4.04 1.86
CA ARG A 417 0.31 5.28 1.75
C ARG A 417 0.82 6.38 2.66
N VAL A 418 1.06 6.04 3.93
CA VAL A 418 1.54 7.00 4.93
C VAL A 418 2.93 7.51 4.56
N SER A 419 3.85 6.61 4.17
CA SER A 419 5.19 7.01 3.78
C SER A 419 5.21 7.85 2.50
N GLY A 420 4.34 7.53 1.52
CA GLY A 420 4.19 8.35 0.32
C GLY A 420 3.67 9.75 0.64
N ALA A 421 2.62 9.86 1.44
CA ALA A 421 2.00 11.13 1.82
C ALA A 421 2.95 11.97 2.71
N LEU A 422 3.50 11.39 3.78
CA LEU A 422 4.44 12.08 4.67
C LEU A 422 5.73 12.45 3.94
N GLY A 423 6.23 11.56 3.07
CA GLY A 423 7.41 11.83 2.28
C GLY A 423 7.22 13.01 1.35
N LEU A 424 6.11 13.05 0.61
CA LEU A 424 5.77 14.17 -0.26
C LEU A 424 5.60 15.46 0.54
N ALA A 425 4.88 15.42 1.67
CA ALA A 425 4.70 16.57 2.55
C ALA A 425 6.03 17.11 3.09
N MET A 426 6.92 16.22 3.55
CA MET A 426 8.25 16.60 4.01
C MET A 426 9.07 17.26 2.89
N LEU A 427 9.07 16.66 1.70
CA LEU A 427 9.76 17.21 0.54
C LEU A 427 9.18 18.57 0.14
N THR A 428 7.85 18.75 0.14
CA THR A 428 7.19 20.03 -0.13
C THR A 428 7.56 21.10 0.91
N ALA A 429 7.54 20.75 2.19
CA ALA A 429 7.93 21.68 3.27
C ALA A 429 9.41 22.12 3.13
N ILE A 430 10.30 21.21 2.75
CA ILE A 430 11.71 21.54 2.45
C ILE A 430 11.78 22.44 1.23
N LEU A 431 11.07 22.13 0.14
CA LEU A 431 11.05 22.94 -1.08
C LEU A 431 10.63 24.38 -0.78
N THR A 432 9.52 24.57 -0.07
CA THR A 432 8.98 25.90 0.25
C THR A 432 9.95 26.70 1.14
N THR A 433 10.56 26.02 2.12
CA THR A 433 11.55 26.65 3.02
C THR A 433 12.83 27.05 2.26
N GLN A 434 13.35 26.16 1.43
CA GLN A 434 14.53 26.41 0.60
C GLN A 434 14.28 27.55 -0.40
N ARG A 435 13.11 27.55 -1.06
CA ARG A 435 12.71 28.67 -1.94
C ARG A 435 12.72 30.01 -1.21
N ALA A 436 12.08 30.07 -0.03
CA ALA A 436 12.04 31.29 0.76
C ALA A 436 13.44 31.78 1.18
N GLN A 437 14.30 30.86 1.64
CA GLN A 437 15.68 31.18 2.05
C GLN A 437 16.56 31.64 0.87
N GLN A 438 16.48 30.95 -0.26
CA GLN A 438 17.25 31.30 -1.45
C GLN A 438 16.79 32.62 -2.05
N LEU A 439 15.49 32.92 -2.06
CA LEU A 439 14.95 34.22 -2.47
C LEU A 439 15.42 35.32 -1.55
N ALA A 440 15.33 35.14 -0.23
CA ALA A 440 15.82 36.14 0.74
C ALA A 440 17.32 36.36 0.62
N GLY A 441 18.13 35.30 0.45
CA GLY A 441 19.57 35.40 0.25
C GLY A 441 19.94 36.14 -1.02
N ARG A 442 19.24 35.87 -2.14
CA ARG A 442 19.50 36.62 -3.40
C ARG A 442 19.03 38.06 -3.33
N ALA A 443 17.88 38.33 -2.69
CA ALA A 443 17.40 39.69 -2.47
C ALA A 443 18.39 40.52 -1.62
N ALA A 444 19.03 39.93 -0.61
CA ALA A 444 20.02 40.56 0.23
C ALA A 444 21.33 40.89 -0.52
N LEU A 445 21.61 40.18 -1.60
CA LEU A 445 22.82 40.43 -2.43
C LEU A 445 22.59 41.51 -3.51
N LEU A 446 21.32 41.91 -3.76
CA LEU A 446 21.03 43.00 -4.69
C LEU A 446 21.33 44.35 -3.99
N PRO A 447 22.33 45.13 -4.43
CA PRO A 447 22.56 46.45 -3.87
C PRO A 447 21.35 47.35 -4.16
N ALA A 448 20.95 48.16 -3.19
CA ALA A 448 19.83 49.09 -3.29
C ALA A 448 19.96 50.12 -4.48
N THR A 449 21.10 50.14 -5.17
CA THR A 449 21.47 51.11 -6.20
C THR A 449 21.90 50.48 -7.53
N THR A 450 21.77 49.15 -7.74
CA THR A 450 22.12 48.57 -9.05
C THR A 450 21.11 49.02 -10.11
N PRO A 451 21.56 49.59 -11.24
CA PRO A 451 20.71 49.75 -12.41
C PRO A 451 20.21 48.38 -12.83
N THR A 452 18.89 48.19 -12.95
CA THR A 452 18.33 46.98 -13.51
C THR A 452 18.96 46.69 -14.87
N PRO A 453 19.45 45.47 -15.13
CA PRO A 453 19.96 45.12 -16.45
C PRO A 453 18.86 45.39 -17.48
N GLN A 454 19.18 46.19 -18.51
CA GLN A 454 18.21 46.44 -19.61
C GLN A 454 18.15 45.20 -20.50
N ILE A 455 17.19 44.34 -20.26
CA ILE A 455 16.97 43.11 -21.06
C ILE A 455 16.24 43.43 -22.37
N GLY A 456 15.43 44.50 -22.41
CA GLY A 456 14.57 44.85 -23.54
C GLY A 456 15.02 46.04 -24.40
N GLY A 457 16.19 46.68 -24.11
CA GLY A 457 16.61 47.88 -24.82
C GLY A 457 15.92 49.17 -24.36
N PRO A 458 16.32 50.35 -24.90
CA PRO A 458 15.93 51.65 -24.38
C PRO A 458 14.43 52.04 -24.52
N THR A 459 13.62 51.23 -25.19
CA THR A 459 12.19 51.49 -25.44
C THR A 459 11.28 50.74 -24.48
N VAL A 460 11.79 49.87 -23.62
CA VAL A 460 10.98 49.06 -22.68
C VAL A 460 10.98 49.73 -21.30
N PRO A 461 9.79 49.89 -20.66
CA PRO A 461 9.71 50.42 -19.30
C PRO A 461 10.55 49.59 -18.30
N GLY A 462 11.33 50.23 -17.41
CA GLY A 462 12.23 49.56 -16.47
C GLY A 462 11.54 48.56 -15.50
N TRP A 463 10.23 48.66 -15.28
CA TRP A 463 9.47 47.66 -14.51
C TRP A 463 9.36 46.31 -15.23
N VAL A 464 9.41 46.27 -16.57
CA VAL A 464 9.41 45.03 -17.36
C VAL A 464 10.71 44.27 -17.15
N ASP A 465 11.84 44.97 -17.14
CA ASP A 465 13.16 44.37 -16.88
C ASP A 465 13.23 43.81 -15.44
N THR A 466 12.70 44.59 -14.48
CA THR A 466 12.64 44.14 -13.08
C THR A 466 11.74 42.91 -12.92
N TYR A 467 10.59 42.86 -13.60
CA TYR A 467 9.69 41.73 -13.59
C TYR A 467 10.31 40.49 -14.25
N ALA A 468 10.98 40.66 -15.39
CA ALA A 468 11.68 39.57 -16.08
C ALA A 468 12.79 38.97 -15.20
N LEU A 469 13.60 39.84 -14.54
CA LEU A 469 14.62 39.41 -13.60
C LEU A 469 14.01 38.64 -12.38
N TYR A 470 12.90 39.14 -11.86
CA TYR A 470 12.16 38.46 -10.78
C TYR A 470 11.68 37.07 -11.21
N GLN A 471 11.06 36.95 -12.38
CA GLN A 471 10.61 35.65 -12.93
C GLN A 471 11.79 34.70 -13.15
N GLN A 472 12.88 35.16 -13.73
CA GLN A 472 14.07 34.34 -13.94
C GLN A 472 14.68 33.87 -12.60
N THR A 473 14.70 34.75 -11.59
CA THR A 473 15.19 34.41 -10.25
C THR A 473 14.28 33.37 -9.59
N GLN A 474 12.97 33.52 -9.71
CA GLN A 474 11.99 32.56 -9.20
C GLN A 474 12.18 31.15 -9.81
N LEU A 475 12.40 31.08 -11.14
CA LEU A 475 12.66 29.82 -11.84
C LEU A 475 13.97 29.17 -11.38
N GLN A 476 15.03 29.94 -11.28
CA GLN A 476 16.34 29.43 -10.81
C GLN A 476 16.26 28.90 -9.36
N VAL A 477 15.56 29.63 -8.49
CA VAL A 477 15.35 29.22 -7.10
C VAL A 477 14.49 27.95 -7.04
N PHE A 478 13.49 27.84 -7.89
CA PHE A 478 12.65 26.64 -7.97
C PHE A 478 13.45 25.40 -8.41
N VAL A 479 14.27 25.54 -9.46
CA VAL A 479 15.13 24.44 -9.93
C VAL A 479 16.13 24.04 -8.84
N GLY A 480 16.84 25.02 -8.24
CA GLY A 480 17.78 24.72 -7.16
C GLY A 480 17.13 24.04 -5.94
N ALA A 481 15.88 24.41 -5.60
CA ALA A 481 15.17 23.75 -4.52
C ALA A 481 14.77 22.30 -4.88
N ILE A 482 14.45 22.02 -6.15
CA ILE A 482 14.20 20.64 -6.64
C ILE A 482 15.49 19.82 -6.62
N ASP A 483 16.63 20.41 -6.99
CA ASP A 483 17.93 19.74 -6.93
C ASP A 483 18.25 19.28 -5.49
N ASP A 484 18.02 20.14 -4.50
CA ASP A 484 18.20 19.80 -3.08
C ASP A 484 17.31 18.63 -2.64
N LEU A 485 16.06 18.55 -3.15
CA LEU A 485 15.15 17.42 -2.86
C LEU A 485 15.67 16.10 -3.41
N PHE A 486 16.22 16.10 -4.63
CA PHE A 486 16.82 14.89 -5.20
C PHE A 486 18.11 14.50 -4.49
N LEU A 487 18.87 15.44 -3.96
CA LEU A 487 20.02 15.17 -3.12
C LEU A 487 19.62 14.49 -1.79
N ILE A 488 18.56 14.97 -1.14
CA ILE A 488 17.99 14.33 0.06
C ILE A 488 17.51 12.91 -0.27
N SER A 489 16.80 12.74 -1.39
CA SER A 489 16.34 11.44 -1.88
C SER A 489 17.52 10.49 -2.16
N THR A 490 18.64 11.01 -2.64
CA THR A 490 19.91 10.28 -2.83
C THR A 490 20.45 9.77 -1.49
N GLY A 491 20.53 10.62 -0.47
CA GLY A 491 20.98 10.22 0.87
C GLY A 491 20.08 9.15 1.50
N LEU A 492 18.77 9.34 1.37
CA LEU A 492 17.78 8.40 1.91
C LEU A 492 17.85 7.03 1.21
N SER A 493 17.96 7.01 -0.12
CA SER A 493 18.08 5.76 -0.89
C SER A 493 19.42 5.07 -0.69
N ALA A 494 20.52 5.83 -0.51
CA ALA A 494 21.84 5.27 -0.15
C ALA A 494 21.79 4.57 1.23
N LEU A 495 21.19 5.22 2.22
CA LEU A 495 20.94 4.58 3.52
C LEU A 495 20.09 3.32 3.37
N GLY A 496 19.04 3.39 2.55
CA GLY A 496 18.21 2.23 2.21
C GLY A 496 19.02 1.09 1.58
N ALA A 497 19.96 1.39 0.68
CA ALA A 497 20.82 0.38 0.06
C ALA A 497 21.71 -0.33 1.11
N LEU A 498 22.23 0.39 2.09
CA LEU A 498 22.98 -0.20 3.21
C LEU A 498 22.07 -1.07 4.09
N VAL A 499 20.87 -0.58 4.42
CA VAL A 499 19.89 -1.33 5.22
C VAL A 499 19.38 -2.58 4.48
N ALA A 500 19.31 -2.55 3.15
CA ALA A 500 18.95 -3.72 2.34
C ALA A 500 19.95 -4.88 2.48
N LEU A 501 21.20 -4.62 2.80
CA LEU A 501 22.20 -5.65 3.10
C LEU A 501 21.88 -6.44 4.38
N LEU A 502 21.03 -5.91 5.26
CA LEU A 502 20.54 -6.60 6.46
C LEU A 502 19.34 -7.53 6.15
N LEU A 503 18.82 -7.53 4.93
CA LEU A 503 17.81 -8.49 4.51
C LEU A 503 18.39 -9.91 4.48
N ARG A 504 17.52 -10.90 4.64
CA ARG A 504 17.91 -12.29 4.64
C ARG A 504 18.54 -12.71 3.31
N SER A 505 19.61 -13.48 3.37
CA SER A 505 20.23 -14.13 2.20
C SER A 505 19.54 -15.49 1.94
N GLY A 506 19.37 -15.84 0.67
CA GLY A 506 18.84 -17.13 0.24
C GLY A 506 17.33 -17.16 -0.01
N PRO A 507 16.83 -18.22 -0.66
CA PRO A 507 15.42 -18.36 -1.02
C PRO A 507 14.52 -18.44 0.20
N ALA A 508 13.22 -18.17 0.01
CA ALA A 508 12.21 -18.25 1.06
C ALA A 508 12.23 -19.65 1.71
N PRO A 509 12.17 -19.76 3.06
CA PRO A 509 12.16 -21.05 3.72
C PRO A 509 10.95 -21.89 3.29
N PRO A 510 11.10 -23.23 3.14
CA PRO A 510 9.97 -24.10 2.86
C PRO A 510 8.92 -23.96 3.96
N ALA A 511 7.64 -24.06 3.58
CA ALA A 511 6.53 -23.99 4.52
C ALA A 511 6.66 -25.13 5.53
N GLY A 512 6.95 -24.84 6.78
CA GLY A 512 6.94 -25.88 7.80
C GLY A 512 7.89 -25.74 8.99
N PHE A 513 8.80 -24.79 9.04
CA PHE A 513 9.71 -24.66 10.18
C PHE A 513 9.90 -23.22 10.64
N GLY A 514 8.98 -22.74 11.47
CA GLY A 514 9.29 -21.86 12.56
C GLY A 514 8.77 -22.55 13.83
N PRO A 515 9.55 -22.71 14.90
CA PRO A 515 8.96 -23.15 16.14
C PRO A 515 7.91 -22.12 16.53
N VAL A 516 6.66 -22.57 16.60
CA VAL A 516 5.66 -21.88 17.41
C VAL A 516 6.35 -21.78 18.78
N PRO A 517 6.62 -20.59 19.35
CA PRO A 517 6.98 -20.51 20.74
C PRO A 517 5.81 -21.18 21.47
N ALA A 518 6.08 -22.32 22.11
CA ALA A 518 5.13 -22.96 22.99
C ALA A 518 4.62 -21.85 23.93
N ALA A 519 3.31 -21.66 23.97
CA ALA A 519 2.70 -20.92 25.06
C ALA A 519 3.31 -21.47 26.36
N PRO A 520 3.68 -20.61 27.33
CA PRO A 520 4.16 -21.11 28.59
C PRO A 520 3.12 -22.10 29.10
N ALA A 521 3.53 -23.34 29.23
CA ALA A 521 2.71 -24.36 29.85
C ALA A 521 2.40 -23.83 31.26
N THR A 522 1.16 -23.47 31.47
CA THR A 522 0.63 -23.35 32.82
C THR A 522 0.74 -24.76 33.40
N SER A 523 1.79 -24.98 34.14
CA SER A 523 1.97 -26.15 34.98
C SER A 523 0.97 -26.08 36.12
N GLY A 524 -0.21 -26.57 35.83
CA GLY A 524 -1.16 -27.00 36.83
C GLY A 524 -1.10 -28.53 36.83
N GLU A 525 -0.18 -29.10 37.56
CA GLU A 525 -0.20 -30.50 37.96
C GLU A 525 -1.47 -30.73 38.79
N VAL A 526 -2.49 -31.32 38.17
CA VAL A 526 -3.52 -32.04 38.94
C VAL A 526 -3.01 -33.47 39.07
N THR A 527 -2.34 -33.77 40.18
CA THR A 527 -2.09 -35.12 40.66
C THR A 527 -3.43 -35.76 41.03
N VAL A 528 -3.90 -36.65 40.19
CA VAL A 528 -4.94 -37.65 40.62
C VAL A 528 -4.19 -38.91 40.97
N GLU A 529 -4.09 -39.18 42.26
CA GLU A 529 -3.61 -40.44 42.83
C GLU A 529 -4.47 -41.60 42.39
N GLY A 530 -3.81 -42.68 42.09
CA GLY A 530 -4.37 -43.87 41.49
C GLY A 530 -5.22 -44.75 42.39
N HIS A 531 -6.08 -45.49 41.73
CA HIS A 531 -6.43 -46.84 42.15
C HIS A 531 -6.54 -47.74 40.93
N LEU A 532 -5.63 -48.69 40.90
CA LEU A 532 -5.67 -49.89 40.06
C LEU A 532 -6.85 -50.76 40.49
N VAL A 533 -7.73 -51.15 39.58
CA VAL A 533 -8.63 -52.29 39.73
C VAL A 533 -8.50 -53.18 38.49
N PRO A 534 -8.35 -54.51 38.68
CA PRO A 534 -7.97 -55.42 37.61
C PRO A 534 -9.15 -55.84 36.73
N SER A 535 -8.83 -56.24 35.53
CA SER A 535 -9.71 -56.83 34.53
C SER A 535 -10.34 -58.14 34.99
N ALA A 536 -11.64 -58.29 34.83
CA ALA A 536 -12.27 -59.60 34.77
C ALA A 536 -13.30 -59.62 33.63
N THR A 537 -13.11 -60.60 32.82
CA THR A 537 -13.95 -61.07 31.71
C THR A 537 -15.31 -61.60 32.17
N ALA A 538 -16.27 -61.47 31.24
CA ALA A 538 -17.32 -62.42 30.90
C ALA A 538 -18.77 -62.06 31.18
N THR A 539 -19.49 -61.95 30.05
CA THR A 539 -20.81 -62.57 29.73
C THR A 539 -22.05 -62.29 30.58
N GLY A 540 -23.09 -61.84 29.90
CA GLY A 540 -24.44 -62.32 30.09
C GLY A 540 -25.52 -61.34 30.54
N ASN A 541 -26.41 -61.05 29.62
CA ASN A 541 -27.87 -60.90 29.73
C ASN A 541 -28.54 -60.30 30.96
N GLY A 542 -29.48 -59.37 30.74
CA GLY A 542 -30.66 -59.25 31.57
C GLY A 542 -31.09 -57.84 31.91
N ARG A 543 -32.20 -57.44 31.38
CA ARG A 543 -33.02 -56.26 31.65
C ARG A 543 -33.62 -56.20 33.06
N PRO A 544 -34.34 -55.11 33.40
CA PRO A 544 -34.17 -54.25 34.58
C PRO A 544 -35.20 -54.60 35.69
N PRO A 545 -35.42 -53.89 36.76
CA PRO A 545 -36.22 -52.67 36.82
C PRO A 545 -35.96 -51.63 37.95
N LEU A 546 -36.45 -50.43 37.73
CA LEU A 546 -37.32 -49.50 38.51
C LEU A 546 -37.10 -49.29 40.03
N GLN A 547 -37.28 -47.99 40.35
CA GLN A 547 -37.76 -47.37 41.59
C GLN A 547 -36.70 -47.05 42.66
N THR A 548 -36.70 -45.94 43.30
CA THR A 548 -37.54 -44.85 43.77
C THR A 548 -36.79 -44.09 44.84
N ASP A 549 -37.10 -42.82 44.93
CA ASP A 549 -37.21 -41.95 46.13
C ASP A 549 -36.09 -41.73 47.13
N GLY A 550 -36.04 -40.47 47.52
CA GLY A 550 -35.62 -40.01 48.83
C GLY A 550 -34.74 -38.77 48.82
N SER A 551 -35.29 -37.61 48.60
CA SER A 551 -35.47 -36.44 49.46
C SER A 551 -34.50 -36.29 50.66
N LEU A 552 -34.18 -35.04 50.91
CA LEU A 552 -33.84 -34.28 52.08
C LEU A 552 -32.51 -33.54 51.88
N ASP A 553 -32.45 -32.29 51.66
CA ASP A 553 -32.89 -31.10 52.43
C ASP A 553 -31.80 -30.60 53.38
N VAL A 554 -31.68 -29.30 53.39
CA VAL A 554 -31.22 -28.39 54.45
C VAL A 554 -29.73 -27.99 54.54
N GLY A 555 -29.54 -26.70 54.37
CA GLY A 555 -28.76 -25.83 55.21
C GLY A 555 -27.93 -24.74 54.53
N ILE A 556 -28.52 -23.66 54.13
CA ILE A 556 -28.45 -22.27 54.63
C ILE A 556 -27.26 -21.98 55.57
N ASN A 557 -26.40 -21.07 55.18
CA ASN A 557 -26.03 -19.84 55.92
C ASN A 557 -25.08 -18.98 55.08
N ALA A 558 -25.45 -17.92 54.88
CA ALA A 558 -25.45 -16.48 54.87
C ALA A 558 -24.31 -15.85 55.68
N HIS A 559 -23.55 -15.01 54.98
CA HIS A 559 -23.11 -13.61 55.29
C HIS A 559 -22.30 -13.33 56.56
N PRO A 560 -21.71 -12.13 56.69
CA PRO A 560 -21.15 -11.14 55.74
C PRO A 560 -19.84 -10.43 56.26
N ARG A 561 -19.47 -9.33 55.52
CA ARG A 561 -18.78 -8.08 55.92
C ARG A 561 -17.26 -7.97 55.81
N ASP A 562 -16.95 -6.94 55.07
CA ASP A 562 -16.34 -5.59 55.33
C ASP A 562 -14.79 -5.60 55.33
N THR A 563 -14.22 -4.93 54.42
CA THR A 563 -13.85 -3.52 54.23
C THR A 563 -13.36 -3.23 52.82
#